data_25b514e75af486ed2e3ef586e6a88782
#
_entry.id   25b514e75af486ed2e3ef586e6a88782
#
_cell.length_a   1.000
_cell.length_b   1.000
_cell.length_c   1.000
_cell.angle_alpha   90.00
_cell.angle_beta   90.00
_cell.angle_gamma   90.00
#
_symmetry.space_group_name_H-M   'P 1'
#
loop_
_entity.id
_entity.type
_entity.pdbx_description
1 polymer ?
#
loop_
_entity_poly.entity_id
_entity_poly.type
_entity_poly.pdbx_seq_one_letter_code
_entity_poly.pdbx_strand_id
1 'polypeptide(L)'
;LSKKYPKVSLDLQGVLRIRENGKLIFKDWPHKKEGLNHIHTVKADNVEAEVITGKKDIVAAAEKISEWGPKEVVITHPDGVMVYVEGMIYEAPFSAKSFVGRTGRGDTCIANYLACRLTSSPEESCKFAAAVTSLKLEKEGPFDGTYQDILDKLTTDYLWERETV
;
A
#
# COMPACT_ATOMS: atom_id res chain seq x y z
N LEU A 1 -19.70 6.11 8.13
CA LEU A 1 -18.76 4.99 8.33
C LEU A 1 -17.73 5.32 9.41
N SER A 2 -16.99 6.41 9.31
CA SER A 2 -15.92 6.79 10.25
C SER A 2 -16.35 6.96 11.71
N LYS A 3 -17.59 7.39 11.96
CA LYS A 3 -18.15 7.46 13.34
C LYS A 3 -18.31 6.09 13.99
N LYS A 4 -18.51 5.03 13.20
CA LYS A 4 -18.69 3.65 13.68
C LYS A 4 -17.40 2.85 13.64
N TYR A 5 -16.51 3.16 12.68
CA TYR A 5 -15.27 2.45 12.42
C TYR A 5 -14.11 3.47 12.37
N PRO A 6 -13.30 3.58 13.43
CA PRO A 6 -12.28 4.62 13.54
C PRO A 6 -11.10 4.45 12.57
N LYS A 7 -10.89 3.24 12.03
CA LYS A 7 -9.82 2.93 11.08
C LYS A 7 -10.38 2.41 9.76
N VAL A 8 -10.95 3.33 8.96
CA VAL A 8 -11.40 3.03 7.59
C VAL A 8 -10.22 3.15 6.64
N SER A 9 -10.05 2.17 5.76
CA SER A 9 -9.03 2.17 4.70
C SER A 9 -9.69 2.36 3.33
N LEU A 10 -9.00 3.04 2.42
CA LEU A 10 -9.44 3.28 1.05
C LEU A 10 -8.31 2.98 0.06
N ASP A 11 -8.57 2.14 -0.94
CA ASP A 11 -7.74 2.06 -2.15
C ASP A 11 -8.25 3.07 -3.18
N LEU A 12 -7.37 4.00 -3.59
CA LEU A 12 -7.72 5.07 -4.54
C LEU A 12 -8.10 4.56 -5.91
N GLN A 13 -7.67 3.35 -6.27
CA GLN A 13 -8.11 2.68 -7.49
C GLN A 13 -9.63 2.71 -7.66
N GLY A 14 -10.37 2.47 -6.57
CA GLY A 14 -11.84 2.39 -6.59
C GLY A 14 -12.54 3.72 -6.88
N VAL A 15 -11.88 4.87 -6.70
CA VAL A 15 -12.44 6.21 -6.91
C VAL A 15 -11.80 6.98 -8.09
N LEU A 16 -10.62 6.54 -8.55
CA LEU A 16 -9.90 7.20 -9.64
C LEU A 16 -10.04 6.48 -10.98
N ARG A 17 -10.27 5.15 -10.99
CA ARG A 17 -10.44 4.37 -12.21
C ARG A 17 -11.91 4.30 -12.58
N ILE A 18 -12.29 4.98 -13.65
CA ILE A 18 -13.63 4.97 -14.19
C ILE A 18 -13.68 4.32 -15.57
N ARG A 19 -14.83 3.74 -15.93
CA ARG A 19 -15.06 3.22 -17.29
C ARG A 19 -15.79 4.28 -18.11
N GLU A 20 -15.15 4.74 -19.18
CA GLU A 20 -15.72 5.71 -20.12
C GLU A 20 -15.55 5.18 -21.57
N ASN A 21 -16.64 5.08 -22.33
CA ASN A 21 -16.66 4.53 -23.69
C ASN A 21 -15.97 3.16 -23.82
N GLY A 22 -16.17 2.27 -22.83
CA GLY A 22 -15.58 0.93 -22.83
C GLY A 22 -14.11 0.87 -22.42
N LYS A 23 -13.45 2.00 -22.20
CA LYS A 23 -12.05 2.09 -21.79
C LYS A 23 -11.95 2.43 -20.29
N LEU A 24 -10.92 1.88 -19.63
CA LEU A 24 -10.56 2.27 -18.28
C LEU A 24 -9.69 3.53 -18.36
N ILE A 25 -10.14 4.59 -17.71
CA ILE A 25 -9.39 5.86 -17.65
C ILE A 25 -9.18 6.28 -16.21
N PHE A 26 -8.13 7.07 -15.96
CA PHE A 26 -7.95 7.75 -14.70
C PHE A 26 -8.65 9.10 -14.72
N LYS A 27 -9.40 9.40 -13.65
CA LYS A 27 -10.05 10.69 -13.45
C LYS A 27 -9.84 11.16 -12.01
N ASP A 28 -9.49 12.41 -11.84
CA ASP A 28 -9.36 12.99 -10.50
C ASP A 28 -10.71 12.94 -9.75
N TRP A 29 -10.64 12.75 -8.44
CA TRP A 29 -11.79 12.71 -7.56
C TRP A 29 -12.10 14.12 -7.02
N PRO A 30 -13.16 14.80 -7.51
CA PRO A 30 -13.45 16.20 -7.12
C PRO A 30 -13.66 16.40 -5.61
N HIS A 31 -14.26 15.41 -4.93
CA HIS A 31 -14.54 15.45 -3.48
C HIS A 31 -13.46 14.80 -2.60
N LYS A 32 -12.24 14.65 -3.14
CA LYS A 32 -11.13 13.96 -2.46
C LYS A 32 -10.85 14.46 -1.06
N LYS A 33 -10.82 15.77 -0.84
CA LYS A 33 -10.53 16.35 0.48
C LYS A 33 -11.61 16.02 1.52
N GLU A 34 -12.87 16.12 1.13
CA GLU A 34 -13.99 15.78 2.00
C GLU A 34 -14.01 14.28 2.30
N GLY A 35 -13.86 13.43 1.26
CA GLY A 35 -13.85 11.99 1.43
C GLY A 35 -12.67 11.47 2.24
N LEU A 36 -11.46 11.95 1.95
CA LEU A 36 -10.23 11.53 2.62
C LEU A 36 -10.17 11.94 4.09
N ASN A 37 -10.84 13.02 4.49
CA ASN A 37 -10.95 13.43 5.90
C ASN A 37 -11.61 12.36 6.81
N HIS A 38 -12.28 11.37 6.21
CA HIS A 38 -12.91 10.26 6.93
C HIS A 38 -12.12 8.94 6.85
N ILE A 39 -10.96 8.95 6.22
CA ILE A 39 -10.14 7.77 5.97
C ILE A 39 -8.90 7.81 6.88
N HIS A 40 -8.62 6.66 7.51
CA HIS A 40 -7.41 6.51 8.33
C HIS A 40 -6.20 6.13 7.47
N THR A 41 -6.35 5.13 6.61
CA THR A 41 -5.27 4.61 5.77
C THR A 41 -5.66 4.67 4.30
N VAL A 42 -4.84 5.32 3.48
CA VAL A 42 -5.02 5.38 2.02
C VAL A 42 -3.97 4.52 1.35
N LYS A 43 -4.38 3.73 0.37
CA LYS A 43 -3.47 3.06 -0.57
C LYS A 43 -3.59 3.68 -1.95
N ALA A 44 -2.47 3.87 -2.60
CA ALA A 44 -2.35 4.26 -4.00
C ALA A 44 -1.21 3.48 -4.69
N ASP A 45 -1.22 3.39 -6.01
CA ASP A 45 0.02 3.22 -6.76
C ASP A 45 0.61 4.61 -7.12
N ASN A 46 1.85 4.63 -7.64
CA ASN A 46 2.53 5.88 -7.98
C ASN A 46 1.77 6.72 -9.03
N VAL A 47 1.04 6.08 -9.96
CA VAL A 47 0.23 6.79 -10.98
C VAL A 47 -1.03 7.36 -10.34
N GLU A 48 -1.71 6.61 -9.48
CA GLU A 48 -2.88 7.07 -8.73
C GLU A 48 -2.53 8.23 -7.80
N ALA A 49 -1.37 8.16 -7.14
CA ALA A 49 -0.87 9.25 -6.31
C ALA A 49 -0.59 10.53 -7.12
N GLU A 50 0.00 10.41 -8.31
CA GLU A 50 0.19 11.54 -9.22
C GLU A 50 -1.15 12.12 -9.69
N VAL A 51 -2.10 11.27 -10.09
CA VAL A 51 -3.43 11.73 -10.58
C VAL A 51 -4.17 12.53 -9.52
N ILE A 52 -4.19 12.06 -8.27
CA ILE A 52 -4.97 12.74 -7.22
C ILE A 52 -4.28 14.00 -6.67
N THR A 53 -2.95 14.05 -6.69
CA THR A 53 -2.17 15.14 -6.07
C THR A 53 -1.55 16.12 -7.07
N GLY A 54 -1.34 15.69 -8.31
CA GLY A 54 -0.53 16.40 -9.29
C GLY A 54 0.99 16.34 -9.02
N LYS A 55 1.44 15.51 -8.08
CA LYS A 55 2.85 15.35 -7.69
C LYS A 55 3.41 14.05 -8.23
N LYS A 56 4.54 14.13 -8.98
CA LYS A 56 5.27 12.94 -9.47
C LYS A 56 6.11 12.27 -8.39
N ASP A 57 6.68 13.06 -7.50
CA ASP A 57 7.42 12.57 -6.35
C ASP A 57 6.45 11.91 -5.36
N ILE A 58 6.71 10.64 -5.01
CA ILE A 58 5.79 9.85 -4.19
C ILE A 58 5.76 10.31 -2.73
N VAL A 59 6.86 10.89 -2.23
CA VAL A 59 6.91 11.47 -0.88
C VAL A 59 6.04 12.72 -0.83
N ALA A 60 6.25 13.65 -1.76
CA ALA A 60 5.44 14.86 -1.86
C ALA A 60 3.95 14.55 -2.13
N ALA A 61 3.65 13.46 -2.84
CA ALA A 61 2.29 12.98 -3.03
C ALA A 61 1.68 12.44 -1.72
N ALA A 62 2.43 11.65 -0.95
CA ALA A 62 1.97 11.10 0.32
C ALA A 62 1.73 12.22 1.36
N GLU A 63 2.64 13.18 1.47
CA GLU A 63 2.48 14.38 2.30
C GLU A 63 1.18 15.11 1.94
N LYS A 64 0.96 15.32 0.62
CA LYS A 64 -0.24 16.01 0.15
C LYS A 64 -1.53 15.26 0.44
N ILE A 65 -1.53 13.94 0.33
CA ILE A 65 -2.68 13.10 0.70
C ILE A 65 -2.94 13.18 2.21
N SER A 66 -1.88 13.13 3.02
CA SER A 66 -1.97 13.23 4.49
C SER A 66 -2.56 14.58 4.96
N GLU A 67 -2.26 15.69 4.27
CA GLU A 67 -2.87 17.01 4.55
C GLU A 67 -4.41 16.97 4.43
N TRP A 68 -4.99 16.04 3.69
CA TRP A 68 -6.44 15.91 3.50
C TRP A 68 -7.11 14.99 4.53
N GLY A 69 -6.36 14.45 5.51
CA GLY A 69 -6.91 13.73 6.65
C GLY A 69 -6.33 12.37 6.97
N PRO A 70 -5.91 11.54 5.98
CA PRO A 70 -5.34 10.22 6.26
C PRO A 70 -4.13 10.28 7.19
N LYS A 71 -4.07 9.35 8.13
CA LYS A 71 -2.95 9.21 9.06
C LYS A 71 -1.81 8.37 8.49
N GLU A 72 -2.16 7.42 7.63
CA GLU A 72 -1.23 6.53 6.98
C GLU A 72 -1.48 6.54 5.46
N VAL A 73 -0.42 6.69 4.67
CA VAL A 73 -0.48 6.64 3.21
C VAL A 73 0.49 5.56 2.72
N VAL A 74 -0.04 4.56 2.02
CA VAL A 74 0.72 3.43 1.47
C VAL A 74 0.78 3.59 -0.04
N ILE A 75 1.97 3.78 -0.59
CA ILE A 75 2.17 3.92 -2.04
C ILE A 75 3.00 2.75 -2.56
N THR A 76 2.42 1.97 -3.47
CA THR A 76 3.17 0.95 -4.21
C THR A 76 3.75 1.56 -5.49
N HIS A 77 5.00 1.22 -5.80
CA HIS A 77 5.70 1.62 -7.01
C HIS A 77 6.40 0.40 -7.64
N PRO A 78 7.05 0.53 -8.83
CA PRO A 78 7.67 -0.62 -9.50
C PRO A 78 8.66 -1.40 -8.63
N ASP A 79 9.42 -0.71 -7.79
CA ASP A 79 10.54 -1.27 -7.05
C ASP A 79 10.19 -1.62 -5.60
N GLY A 80 9.01 -1.22 -5.09
CA GLY A 80 8.68 -1.49 -3.69
C GLY A 80 7.38 -0.85 -3.20
N VAL A 81 7.33 -0.68 -1.90
CA VAL A 81 6.27 0.02 -1.18
C VAL A 81 6.87 1.09 -0.27
N MET A 82 6.26 2.25 -0.27
CA MET A 82 6.54 3.36 0.64
C MET A 82 5.32 3.61 1.53
N VAL A 83 5.57 3.83 2.80
CA VAL A 83 4.56 4.16 3.82
C VAL A 83 4.92 5.49 4.46
N TYR A 84 3.98 6.42 4.45
CA TYR A 84 4.08 7.72 5.14
C TYR A 84 3.15 7.73 6.35
N VAL A 85 3.69 8.00 7.53
CA VAL A 85 2.96 8.08 8.80
C VAL A 85 3.52 9.23 9.63
N GLU A 86 2.71 10.22 9.94
CA GLU A 86 3.07 11.34 10.85
C GLU A 86 4.40 12.04 10.55
N GLY A 87 4.71 12.22 9.27
CA GLY A 87 5.97 12.84 8.82
C GLY A 87 7.13 11.87 8.65
N MET A 88 6.97 10.61 9.05
CA MET A 88 7.98 9.56 8.89
C MET A 88 7.73 8.76 7.62
N ILE A 89 8.82 8.37 6.96
CA ILE A 89 8.80 7.56 5.73
C ILE A 89 9.47 6.24 6.02
N TYR A 90 8.80 5.16 5.62
CA TYR A 90 9.30 3.80 5.67
C TYR A 90 9.22 3.20 4.27
N GLU A 91 10.31 2.61 3.80
CA GLU A 91 10.39 2.00 2.49
C GLU A 91 10.86 0.55 2.59
N ALA A 92 10.29 -0.30 1.75
CA ALA A 92 10.74 -1.67 1.61
C ALA A 92 10.69 -2.08 0.13
N PRO A 93 11.81 -2.56 -0.45
CA PRO A 93 11.87 -2.98 -1.84
C PRO A 93 11.10 -4.27 -2.07
N PHE A 94 10.61 -4.49 -3.29
CA PHE A 94 10.17 -5.81 -3.72
C PHE A 94 11.39 -6.66 -4.11
N SER A 95 11.60 -7.76 -3.40
CA SER A 95 12.70 -8.70 -3.63
C SER A 95 12.20 -10.00 -4.29
N ALA A 96 11.31 -9.86 -5.29
CA ALA A 96 10.79 -10.99 -6.04
C ALA A 96 11.84 -11.54 -7.02
N LYS A 97 11.97 -12.87 -7.10
CA LYS A 97 12.85 -13.56 -8.07
C LYS A 97 12.32 -13.46 -9.50
N SER A 98 11.03 -13.23 -9.67
CA SER A 98 10.37 -13.04 -10.96
C SER A 98 9.12 -12.15 -10.79
N PHE A 99 8.63 -11.54 -11.88
CA PHE A 99 7.50 -10.62 -11.88
C PHE A 99 6.38 -11.09 -12.80
N VAL A 100 5.98 -12.35 -12.70
CA VAL A 100 4.92 -12.94 -13.53
C VAL A 100 3.52 -12.63 -13.00
N GLY A 101 3.36 -12.52 -11.69
CA GLY A 101 2.07 -12.34 -11.00
C GLY A 101 1.73 -10.88 -10.66
N ARG A 102 1.64 -9.97 -11.63
CA ARG A 102 1.43 -8.53 -11.36
C ARG A 102 0.02 -8.17 -10.89
N THR A 103 -1.00 -8.92 -11.33
CA THR A 103 -2.41 -8.68 -10.95
C THR A 103 -2.61 -8.95 -9.47
N GLY A 104 -3.26 -8.03 -8.74
CA GLY A 104 -3.50 -8.14 -7.31
C GLY A 104 -2.30 -7.73 -6.43
N ARG A 105 -1.23 -7.17 -7.01
CA ARG A 105 -0.09 -6.66 -6.25
C ARG A 105 -0.52 -5.64 -5.19
N GLY A 106 -1.30 -4.64 -5.56
CA GLY A 106 -1.78 -3.60 -4.66
C GLY A 106 -2.67 -4.17 -3.55
N ASP A 107 -3.60 -5.06 -3.91
CA ASP A 107 -4.51 -5.69 -2.94
C ASP A 107 -3.73 -6.52 -1.92
N THR A 108 -2.76 -7.32 -2.38
CA THR A 108 -1.90 -8.11 -1.49
C THR A 108 -1.11 -7.20 -0.55
N CYS A 109 -0.51 -6.12 -1.08
CA CYS A 109 0.28 -5.19 -0.29
C CYS A 109 -0.56 -4.55 0.82
N ILE A 110 -1.69 -3.93 0.47
CA ILE A 110 -2.50 -3.21 1.46
C ILE A 110 -3.14 -4.15 2.49
N ALA A 111 -3.62 -5.33 2.08
CA ALA A 111 -4.22 -6.29 3.00
C ALA A 111 -3.21 -6.74 4.06
N ASN A 112 -1.98 -7.06 3.65
CA ASN A 112 -0.93 -7.50 4.56
C ASN A 112 -0.37 -6.36 5.42
N TYR A 113 -0.26 -5.15 4.87
CA TYR A 113 0.05 -3.96 5.66
C TYR A 113 -0.94 -3.77 6.79
N LEU A 114 -2.24 -3.71 6.47
CA LEU A 114 -3.30 -3.49 7.46
C LEU A 114 -3.37 -4.61 8.51
N ALA A 115 -3.21 -5.86 8.11
CA ALA A 115 -3.20 -6.99 9.03
C ALA A 115 -2.04 -6.89 10.03
N CYS A 116 -0.83 -6.62 9.54
CA CYS A 116 0.36 -6.49 10.39
C CYS A 116 0.26 -5.25 11.31
N ARG A 117 -0.32 -4.14 10.83
CA ARG A 117 -0.56 -2.89 11.60
C ARG A 117 -1.49 -3.04 12.81
N LEU A 118 -2.16 -4.16 12.96
CA LEU A 118 -2.96 -4.45 14.17
C LEU A 118 -2.07 -4.62 15.41
N THR A 119 -0.84 -5.11 15.23
CA THR A 119 0.06 -5.47 16.34
C THR A 119 1.49 -4.95 16.20
N SER A 120 1.85 -4.40 15.04
CA SER A 120 3.23 -4.03 14.70
C SER A 120 3.36 -2.54 14.32
N SER A 121 4.58 -2.04 14.33
CA SER A 121 4.95 -0.69 13.90
C SER A 121 4.69 -0.46 12.40
N PRO A 122 4.64 0.80 11.93
CA PRO A 122 4.57 1.10 10.50
C PRO A 122 5.73 0.51 9.70
N GLU A 123 6.95 0.55 10.25
CA GLU A 123 8.14 0.00 9.61
C GLU A 123 8.06 -1.51 9.41
N GLU A 124 7.74 -2.25 10.47
CA GLU A 124 7.55 -3.70 10.41
C GLU A 124 6.43 -4.07 9.43
N SER A 125 5.32 -3.34 9.47
CA SER A 125 4.19 -3.60 8.57
C SER A 125 4.53 -3.29 7.11
N CYS A 126 5.38 -2.30 6.84
CA CYS A 126 5.91 -2.00 5.51
C CYS A 126 6.76 -3.17 4.99
N LYS A 127 7.72 -3.66 5.80
CA LYS A 127 8.56 -4.81 5.47
C LYS A 127 7.73 -6.08 5.24
N PHE A 128 6.76 -6.35 6.13
CA PHE A 128 5.87 -7.49 6.01
C PHE A 128 5.05 -7.46 4.71
N ALA A 129 4.45 -6.32 4.41
CA ALA A 129 3.69 -6.13 3.17
C ALA A 129 4.57 -6.31 1.92
N ALA A 130 5.79 -5.79 1.94
CA ALA A 130 6.75 -5.96 0.85
C ALA A 130 7.16 -7.43 0.65
N ALA A 131 7.41 -8.16 1.74
CA ALA A 131 7.79 -9.57 1.70
C ALA A 131 6.68 -10.44 1.08
N VAL A 132 5.44 -10.32 1.58
CA VAL A 132 4.30 -11.08 1.03
C VAL A 132 4.04 -10.71 -0.42
N THR A 133 4.13 -9.42 -0.74
CA THR A 133 3.93 -8.94 -2.12
C THR A 133 5.01 -9.49 -3.04
N SER A 134 6.27 -9.57 -2.59
CA SER A 134 7.37 -10.16 -3.36
C SER A 134 7.12 -11.62 -3.68
N LEU A 135 6.71 -12.43 -2.70
CA LEU A 135 6.34 -13.83 -2.91
C LEU A 135 5.16 -13.97 -3.88
N LYS A 136 4.14 -13.11 -3.74
CA LYS A 136 2.99 -13.07 -4.63
C LYS A 136 3.37 -12.75 -6.08
N LEU A 137 4.33 -11.86 -6.29
CA LEU A 137 4.78 -11.46 -7.63
C LEU A 137 5.45 -12.60 -8.40
N GLU A 138 5.99 -13.60 -7.71
CA GLU A 138 6.69 -14.75 -8.30
C GLU A 138 5.74 -15.76 -8.96
N LYS A 139 4.41 -15.68 -8.68
CA LYS A 139 3.39 -16.60 -9.19
C LYS A 139 2.17 -15.85 -9.72
N GLU A 140 1.51 -16.41 -10.71
CA GLU A 140 0.18 -15.97 -11.14
C GLU A 140 -0.89 -16.34 -10.10
N GLY A 141 -1.97 -15.57 -10.05
CA GLY A 141 -3.06 -15.80 -9.11
C GLY A 141 -2.87 -15.10 -7.76
N PRO A 142 -3.72 -15.38 -6.76
CA PRO A 142 -3.57 -14.89 -5.40
C PRO A 142 -2.35 -15.49 -4.71
N PHE A 143 -1.93 -14.87 -3.59
CA PHE A 143 -0.88 -15.45 -2.74
C PHE A 143 -1.36 -16.79 -2.15
N ASP A 144 -0.57 -17.83 -2.33
CA ASP A 144 -0.84 -19.23 -1.91
C ASP A 144 0.26 -19.80 -1.00
N GLY A 145 1.20 -18.95 -0.55
CA GLY A 145 2.28 -19.35 0.33
C GLY A 145 1.86 -19.52 1.80
N THR A 146 2.76 -20.08 2.57
CA THR A 146 2.59 -20.30 4.02
C THR A 146 3.14 -19.11 4.82
N TYR A 147 2.78 -19.04 6.11
CA TYR A 147 3.37 -18.06 7.02
C TYR A 147 4.87 -18.28 7.19
N GLN A 148 5.36 -19.53 7.11
CA GLN A 148 6.78 -19.84 7.17
C GLN A 148 7.54 -19.26 5.97
N ASP A 149 6.98 -19.34 4.74
CA ASP A 149 7.59 -18.73 3.55
C ASP A 149 7.76 -17.21 3.74
N ILE A 150 6.79 -16.57 4.38
CA ILE A 150 6.86 -15.13 4.68
C ILE A 150 7.99 -14.84 5.67
N LEU A 151 8.09 -15.63 6.74
CA LEU A 151 9.12 -15.45 7.75
C LEU A 151 10.53 -15.66 7.19
N ASP A 152 10.71 -16.68 6.37
CA ASP A 152 11.98 -16.96 5.70
C ASP A 152 12.35 -15.79 4.78
N LYS A 153 11.39 -15.25 4.04
CA LYS A 153 11.58 -14.07 3.19
C LYS A 153 11.95 -12.82 3.98
N LEU A 154 11.25 -12.58 5.09
CA LEU A 154 11.52 -11.44 5.98
C LEU A 154 12.93 -11.52 6.57
N THR A 155 13.33 -12.67 7.07
CA THR A 155 14.66 -12.89 7.66
C THR A 155 15.75 -12.73 6.62
N THR A 156 15.56 -13.28 5.42
CA THR A 156 16.59 -13.28 4.37
C THR A 156 16.77 -11.91 3.72
N ASP A 157 15.66 -11.24 3.38
CA ASP A 157 15.70 -10.09 2.47
C ASP A 157 15.45 -8.75 3.16
N TYR A 158 14.87 -8.73 4.39
CA TYR A 158 14.43 -7.50 5.05
C TYR A 158 15.09 -7.27 6.43
N LEU A 159 16.08 -8.07 6.80
CA LEU A 159 16.76 -8.00 8.11
C LEU A 159 15.77 -7.99 9.28
N TRP A 160 14.76 -8.87 9.21
CA TRP A 160 13.75 -8.98 10.24
C TRP A 160 14.32 -9.77 11.43
N GLU A 161 14.64 -9.06 12.49
CA GLU A 161 14.99 -9.70 13.76
C GLU A 161 13.71 -10.00 14.54
N ARG A 162 13.41 -11.27 14.76
CA ARG A 162 12.38 -11.64 15.73
C ARG A 162 12.92 -11.32 17.13
N GLU A 163 12.27 -10.41 17.83
CA GLU A 163 12.36 -10.45 19.27
C GLU A 163 11.77 -11.79 19.73
N THR A 164 12.63 -12.67 20.22
CA THR A 164 12.23 -13.92 20.89
C THR A 164 11.49 -13.53 22.17
N VAL A 165 10.18 -13.68 22.16
CA VAL A 165 9.34 -13.60 23.34
C VAL A 165 9.54 -14.87 24.17
#